data_b12348ee6160ed51e139dc1e800df041
#
_entry.id   b12348ee6160ed51e139dc1e800df041
#
_cell.length_a   1.000
_cell.length_b   1.000
_cell.length_c   1.000
_cell.angle_alpha   90.00
_cell.angle_beta   90.00
_cell.angle_gamma   90.00
#
_symmetry.space_group_name_H-M   'P 1'
#
loop_
_entity.id
_entity.type
_entity.pdbx_description
1 polymer ?
#
loop_
_entity_poly.entity_id
_entity_poly.type
_entity_poly.pdbx_seq_one_letter_code
_entity_poly.pdbx_strand_id
1 'polypeptide(L)'
;MKRVVIEPPAFLSMIISTVETYKLENYGLLLGYKLNYGYVVEHAVPIISAKRSPYSVELNRKRERRVDEIIKNLQMGLEVIGDFHSHTGLKNLPAEAVPSPEDLDTMERGKVYIVISVNESKFRSQAFSKWSYLKEGKGFRGTVWGLNIEVKAFELANEAEFKELKIICPVAAGI
;
A
#
# COMPACT_ATOMS: atom_id res chain seq x y z
N MET A 1 15.65 4.65 13.36
CA MET A 1 14.73 4.98 12.25
C MET A 1 13.75 3.82 12.09
N LYS A 2 12.45 4.09 12.16
CA LYS A 2 11.43 3.04 12.00
C LYS A 2 11.46 2.47 10.57
N ARG A 3 11.06 1.22 10.43
CA ARG A 3 10.99 0.48 9.18
C ARG A 3 9.69 -0.30 9.07
N VAL A 4 9.32 -0.66 7.84
CA VAL A 4 8.18 -1.54 7.55
C VAL A 4 8.73 -2.81 6.92
N VAL A 5 8.42 -3.95 7.52
CA VAL A 5 8.68 -5.26 6.91
C VAL A 5 7.39 -5.69 6.23
N ILE A 6 7.46 -6.02 4.95
CA ILE A 6 6.32 -6.50 4.17
C ILE A 6 6.57 -7.97 3.84
N GLU A 7 5.79 -8.85 4.45
CA GLU A 7 5.88 -10.29 4.22
C GLU A 7 5.34 -10.67 2.83
N PRO A 8 5.83 -11.78 2.22
CA PRO A 8 5.44 -12.18 0.88
C PRO A 8 3.93 -12.28 0.65
N PRO A 9 3.08 -12.80 1.58
CA PRO A 9 1.64 -12.83 1.38
C PRO A 9 1.01 -11.44 1.27
N ALA A 10 1.46 -10.49 2.10
CA ALA A 10 0.99 -9.12 2.04
C ALA A 10 1.40 -8.44 0.74
N PHE A 11 2.67 -8.60 0.33
CA PHE A 11 3.18 -8.09 -0.95
C PHE A 11 2.33 -8.60 -2.12
N LEU A 12 2.15 -9.92 -2.21
CA LEU A 12 1.39 -10.55 -3.29
C LEU A 12 -0.04 -10.02 -3.37
N SER A 13 -0.73 -9.95 -2.23
CA SER A 13 -2.11 -9.46 -2.15
C SER A 13 -2.23 -8.00 -2.59
N MET A 14 -1.34 -7.12 -2.14
CA MET A 14 -1.32 -5.72 -2.55
C MET A 14 -1.10 -5.57 -4.06
N ILE A 15 -0.10 -6.26 -4.62
CA ILE A 15 0.23 -6.13 -6.04
C ILE A 15 -0.88 -6.69 -6.93
N ILE A 16 -1.40 -7.88 -6.63
CA ILE A 16 -2.49 -8.48 -7.42
C ILE A 16 -3.72 -7.58 -7.40
N SER A 17 -4.18 -7.17 -6.23
CA SER A 17 -5.39 -6.35 -6.12
C SER A 17 -5.23 -4.98 -6.80
N THR A 18 -4.02 -4.41 -6.76
CA THR A 18 -3.72 -3.13 -7.42
C THR A 18 -3.70 -3.27 -8.94
N VAL A 19 -3.13 -4.34 -9.49
CA VAL A 19 -3.09 -4.59 -10.94
C VAL A 19 -4.48 -4.92 -11.46
N GLU A 20 -5.25 -5.74 -10.72
CA GLU A 20 -6.61 -6.14 -11.08
C GLU A 20 -7.58 -4.95 -11.14
N THR A 21 -7.40 -3.98 -10.25
CA THR A 21 -8.23 -2.77 -10.22
C THR A 21 -7.66 -1.60 -11.02
N TYR A 22 -6.61 -1.82 -11.80
CA TYR A 22 -5.95 -0.76 -12.57
C TYR A 22 -6.94 0.15 -13.32
N LYS A 23 -6.69 1.46 -13.31
CA LYS A 23 -7.52 2.62 -13.68
C LYS A 23 -8.50 3.08 -12.59
N LEU A 24 -8.61 2.37 -11.50
CA LEU A 24 -9.33 2.77 -10.30
C LEU A 24 -8.39 2.72 -9.12
N GLU A 25 -8.62 3.53 -8.11
CA GLU A 25 -7.87 3.44 -6.87
C GLU A 25 -8.25 2.16 -6.11
N ASN A 26 -7.25 1.46 -5.60
CA ASN A 26 -7.42 0.31 -4.73
C ASN A 26 -7.27 0.75 -3.27
N TYR A 27 -7.90 0.01 -2.36
CA TYR A 27 -7.78 0.21 -0.93
C TYR A 27 -7.87 -1.12 -0.18
N GLY A 28 -7.14 -1.24 0.92
CA GLY A 28 -7.23 -2.39 1.80
C GLY A 28 -6.56 -2.16 3.15
N LEU A 29 -6.84 -3.06 4.09
CA LEU A 29 -6.29 -3.03 5.44
C LEU A 29 -4.96 -3.78 5.51
N LEU A 30 -4.05 -3.29 6.34
CA LEU A 30 -2.80 -3.95 6.67
C LEU A 30 -2.91 -4.62 8.04
N LEU A 31 -2.68 -5.93 8.07
CA LEU A 31 -2.71 -6.73 9.28
C LEU A 31 -1.30 -7.16 9.67
N GLY A 32 -0.99 -7.10 10.93
CA GLY A 32 0.32 -7.49 11.43
C GLY A 32 0.63 -6.98 12.81
N TYR A 33 1.85 -6.54 13.03
CA TYR A 33 2.39 -6.18 14.34
C TYR A 33 3.02 -4.79 14.33
N LYS A 34 2.78 -4.06 15.41
CA LYS A 34 3.50 -2.83 15.71
C LYS A 34 4.59 -3.13 16.73
N LEU A 35 5.83 -2.86 16.35
CA LEU A 35 7.02 -3.10 17.17
C LEU A 35 7.75 -1.79 17.49
N ASN A 36 8.64 -1.81 18.47
CA ASN A 36 9.42 -0.61 18.84
C ASN A 36 10.23 -0.02 17.70
N TYR A 37 10.66 -0.85 16.75
CA TYR A 37 11.45 -0.43 15.58
C TYR A 37 10.64 -0.23 14.29
N GLY A 38 9.30 -0.37 14.34
CA GLY A 38 8.43 -0.16 13.18
C GLY A 38 7.26 -1.13 13.09
N TYR A 39 6.98 -1.61 11.90
CA TYR A 39 5.81 -2.41 11.57
C TYR A 39 6.19 -3.68 10.84
N VAL A 40 5.46 -4.77 11.09
CA VAL A 40 5.51 -6.01 10.30
C VAL A 40 4.14 -6.23 9.70
N VAL A 41 4.04 -6.20 8.38
CA VAL A 41 2.82 -6.41 7.61
C VAL A 41 2.79 -7.87 7.17
N GLU A 42 1.98 -8.69 7.86
CA GLU A 42 1.82 -10.11 7.56
C GLU A 42 0.83 -10.36 6.42
N HIS A 43 -0.27 -9.61 6.42
CA HIS A 43 -1.33 -9.71 5.43
C HIS A 43 -1.83 -8.34 4.97
N ALA A 44 -2.24 -8.27 3.72
CA ALA A 44 -3.01 -7.17 3.16
C ALA A 44 -4.38 -7.69 2.73
N VAL A 45 -5.44 -7.04 3.18
CA VAL A 45 -6.83 -7.43 2.92
C VAL A 45 -7.50 -6.35 2.06
N PRO A 46 -7.62 -6.55 0.74
CA PRO A 46 -8.31 -5.61 -0.13
C PRO A 46 -9.79 -5.47 0.25
N ILE A 47 -10.30 -4.25 0.30
CA ILE A 47 -11.71 -3.97 0.61
C ILE A 47 -12.51 -3.89 -0.68
N ILE A 48 -13.15 -4.99 -1.04
CA ILE A 48 -13.90 -5.17 -2.29
C ILE A 48 -15.11 -4.23 -2.36
N SER A 49 -15.71 -3.90 -1.22
CA SER A 49 -16.93 -3.10 -1.14
C SER A 49 -16.71 -1.58 -1.22
N ALA A 50 -15.48 -1.12 -1.32
CA ALA A 50 -15.18 0.28 -1.53
C ALA A 50 -15.66 0.72 -2.92
N LYS A 51 -16.30 1.87 -3.01
CA LYS A 51 -16.58 2.50 -4.30
C LYS A 51 -15.30 3.15 -4.78
N ARG A 52 -14.87 2.79 -5.96
CA ARG A 52 -13.61 3.21 -6.54
C ARG A 52 -13.83 4.15 -7.72
N SER A 53 -12.99 5.17 -7.80
CA SER A 53 -12.85 6.03 -8.97
C SER A 53 -11.36 6.14 -9.33
N PRO A 54 -11.00 6.77 -10.45
CA PRO A 54 -9.60 7.06 -10.76
C PRO A 54 -8.93 8.05 -9.81
N TYR A 55 -9.69 8.72 -8.95
CA TYR A 55 -9.22 9.82 -8.09
C TYR A 55 -9.52 9.63 -6.62
N SER A 56 -10.32 8.62 -6.25
CA SER A 56 -10.75 8.44 -4.86
C SER A 56 -11.28 7.06 -4.57
N VAL A 57 -11.22 6.68 -3.29
CA VAL A 57 -11.89 5.51 -2.73
C VAL A 57 -12.88 5.96 -1.66
N GLU A 58 -14.16 5.70 -1.87
CA GLU A 58 -15.20 5.93 -0.88
C GLU A 58 -15.48 4.64 -0.09
N LEU A 59 -15.20 4.68 1.21
CA LEU A 59 -15.34 3.54 2.10
C LEU A 59 -16.77 3.41 2.64
N ASN A 60 -17.27 2.19 2.69
CA ASN A 60 -18.49 1.88 3.41
C ASN A 60 -18.17 1.57 4.87
N ARG A 61 -18.23 2.58 5.74
CA ARG A 61 -17.87 2.48 7.17
C ARG A 61 -18.56 1.33 7.91
N LYS A 62 -19.79 0.97 7.54
CA LYS A 62 -20.51 -0.16 8.16
C LYS A 62 -19.87 -1.51 7.80
N ARG A 63 -19.42 -1.66 6.55
CA ARG A 63 -18.74 -2.87 6.09
C ARG A 63 -17.31 -2.95 6.61
N GLU A 64 -16.63 -1.84 6.67
CA GLU A 64 -15.29 -1.73 7.26
C GLU A 64 -15.28 -2.16 8.73
N ARG A 65 -16.23 -1.69 9.53
CA ARG A 65 -16.39 -2.14 10.93
C ARG A 65 -16.62 -3.66 11.04
N ARG A 66 -17.39 -4.26 10.13
CA ARG A 66 -17.57 -5.73 10.13
C ARG A 66 -16.27 -6.47 9.88
N VAL A 67 -15.43 -5.97 8.96
CA VAL A 67 -14.12 -6.58 8.69
C VAL A 67 -13.23 -6.47 9.93
N ASP A 68 -13.18 -5.30 10.56
CA ASP A 68 -12.43 -5.09 11.80
C ASP A 68 -12.92 -5.99 12.96
N GLU A 69 -14.23 -6.15 13.12
CA GLU A 69 -14.82 -7.06 14.10
C GLU A 69 -14.47 -8.53 13.80
N ILE A 70 -14.49 -8.94 12.52
CA ILE A 70 -14.09 -10.29 12.12
C ILE A 70 -12.62 -10.53 12.50
N ILE A 71 -11.73 -9.61 12.15
CA ILE A 71 -10.30 -9.71 12.45
C ILE A 71 -10.08 -9.87 13.96
N LYS A 72 -10.74 -9.06 14.77
CA LYS A 72 -10.64 -9.13 16.23
C LYS A 72 -11.16 -10.44 16.81
N ASN A 73 -12.28 -10.95 16.27
CA ASN A 73 -12.92 -12.17 16.77
C ASN A 73 -12.23 -13.47 16.33
N LEU A 74 -11.48 -13.45 15.23
CA LEU A 74 -10.70 -14.61 14.80
C LEU A 74 -9.48 -14.91 15.70
N GLN A 75 -9.13 -14.01 16.61
CA GLN A 75 -8.06 -14.17 17.59
C GLN A 75 -6.73 -14.68 16.99
N MET A 76 -6.42 -14.23 15.78
CA MET A 76 -5.20 -14.62 15.06
C MET A 76 -3.93 -13.97 15.61
N GLY A 77 -4.04 -13.15 16.65
CA GLY A 77 -2.94 -12.36 17.19
C GLY A 77 -2.50 -11.19 16.30
N LEU A 78 -3.24 -10.92 15.22
CA LEU A 78 -2.98 -9.82 14.29
C LEU A 78 -3.82 -8.60 14.64
N GLU A 79 -3.25 -7.42 14.40
CA GLU A 79 -3.95 -6.14 14.55
C GLU A 79 -4.04 -5.44 13.20
N VAL A 80 -5.05 -4.56 13.04
CA VAL A 80 -5.09 -3.59 11.94
C VAL A 80 -4.09 -2.48 12.26
N ILE A 81 -2.93 -2.55 11.63
CA ILE A 81 -1.81 -1.64 11.86
C ILE A 81 -1.77 -0.45 10.91
N GLY A 82 -2.65 -0.42 9.91
CA GLY A 82 -2.77 0.63 8.92
C GLY A 82 -3.54 0.19 7.70
N ASP A 83 -3.33 0.88 6.59
CA ASP A 83 -3.96 0.56 5.32
C ASP A 83 -2.99 0.73 4.13
N PHE A 84 -3.43 0.29 2.97
CA PHE A 84 -2.79 0.57 1.70
C PHE A 84 -3.81 1.06 0.67
N HIS A 85 -3.37 1.93 -0.21
CA HIS A 85 -4.16 2.35 -1.37
C HIS A 85 -3.25 2.59 -2.57
N SER A 86 -3.87 2.67 -3.76
CA SER A 86 -3.14 2.93 -4.99
C SER A 86 -3.59 4.22 -5.65
N HIS A 87 -2.61 4.95 -6.18
CA HIS A 87 -2.81 6.08 -7.09
C HIS A 87 -2.57 5.61 -8.53
N THR A 88 -3.49 5.92 -9.41
CA THR A 88 -3.44 5.49 -10.81
C THR A 88 -3.10 6.64 -11.73
N GLY A 89 -2.05 6.48 -12.53
CA GLY A 89 -1.69 7.45 -13.56
C GLY A 89 -2.70 7.45 -14.71
N LEU A 90 -3.15 8.62 -15.11
CA LEU A 90 -4.13 8.83 -16.18
C LEU A 90 -3.52 9.64 -17.32
N LYS A 91 -3.51 9.05 -18.51
CA LYS A 91 -3.01 9.70 -19.74
C LYS A 91 -1.63 10.34 -19.57
N ASN A 92 -1.58 11.66 -19.44
CA ASN A 92 -0.35 12.45 -19.35
C ASN A 92 0.02 12.86 -17.91
N LEU A 93 -0.75 12.41 -16.90
CA LEU A 93 -0.52 12.68 -15.50
C LEU A 93 -0.05 11.39 -14.81
N PRO A 94 1.26 11.22 -14.58
CA PRO A 94 1.75 10.07 -13.83
C PRO A 94 1.30 10.15 -12.37
N ALA A 95 0.94 9.01 -11.81
CA ALA A 95 0.70 8.88 -10.37
C ALA A 95 2.03 8.82 -9.62
N GLU A 96 2.04 9.38 -8.42
CA GLU A 96 3.15 9.30 -7.48
C GLU A 96 2.76 8.46 -6.26
N ALA A 97 3.72 7.70 -5.72
CA ALA A 97 3.53 6.93 -4.50
C ALA A 97 3.76 7.82 -3.27
N VAL A 98 2.91 8.84 -3.10
CA VAL A 98 3.00 9.83 -2.01
C VAL A 98 1.56 10.12 -1.54
N PRO A 99 1.30 10.21 -0.22
CA PRO A 99 -0.03 10.57 0.28
C PRO A 99 -0.52 11.92 -0.28
N SER A 100 -1.77 11.95 -0.70
CA SER A 100 -2.47 13.19 -1.09
C SER A 100 -2.88 14.01 0.15
N PRO A 101 -3.31 15.27 0.00
CA PRO A 101 -3.90 16.03 1.11
C PRO A 101 -5.10 15.32 1.75
N GLU A 102 -5.96 14.69 0.93
CA GLU A 102 -7.12 13.93 1.40
C GLU A 102 -6.71 12.68 2.21
N ASP A 103 -5.60 12.03 1.83
CA ASP A 103 -5.07 10.90 2.60
C ASP A 103 -4.59 11.36 3.97
N LEU A 104 -3.92 12.53 4.06
CA LEU A 104 -3.46 13.08 5.33
C LEU A 104 -4.59 13.29 6.34
N ASP A 105 -5.76 13.73 5.88
CA ASP A 105 -6.94 13.96 6.74
C ASP A 105 -7.47 12.67 7.39
N THR A 106 -7.12 11.51 6.80
CA THR A 106 -7.56 10.20 7.29
C THR A 106 -6.48 9.43 8.04
N MET A 107 -5.23 9.89 7.98
CA MET A 107 -4.10 9.23 8.65
C MET A 107 -4.17 9.39 10.17
N GLU A 108 -3.92 8.30 10.88
CA GLU A 108 -3.88 8.24 12.35
C GLU A 108 -2.45 8.01 12.85
N ARG A 109 -2.13 8.60 14.00
CA ARG A 109 -0.82 8.39 14.63
C ARG A 109 -0.62 6.92 15.02
N GLY A 110 0.57 6.43 14.74
CA GLY A 110 0.96 5.08 15.12
C GLY A 110 0.40 4.00 14.20
N LYS A 111 -0.11 4.36 13.03
CA LYS A 111 -0.44 3.47 11.93
C LYS A 111 0.54 3.64 10.79
N VAL A 112 0.66 2.62 9.95
CA VAL A 112 1.45 2.62 8.73
C VAL A 112 0.54 2.72 7.51
N TYR A 113 0.96 3.51 6.53
CA TYR A 113 0.24 3.74 5.28
C TYR A 113 1.14 3.36 4.11
N ILE A 114 0.67 2.45 3.27
CA ILE A 114 1.39 2.04 2.06
C ILE A 114 0.69 2.65 0.85
N VAL A 115 1.40 3.52 0.13
CA VAL A 115 0.91 4.14 -1.10
C VAL A 115 1.59 3.48 -2.30
N ILE A 116 0.78 3.05 -3.26
CA ILE A 116 1.23 2.34 -4.46
C ILE A 116 0.88 3.18 -5.67
N SER A 117 1.87 3.69 -6.40
CA SER A 117 1.60 4.31 -7.70
C SER A 117 1.64 3.30 -8.83
N VAL A 118 0.71 3.44 -9.77
CA VAL A 118 0.60 2.59 -10.95
C VAL A 118 0.54 3.44 -12.21
N ASN A 119 1.52 3.24 -13.08
CA ASN A 119 1.65 3.98 -14.34
C ASN A 119 1.85 3.02 -15.51
N GLU A 120 1.26 3.31 -16.66
CA GLU A 120 1.55 2.55 -17.88
C GLU A 120 3.04 2.67 -18.25
N SER A 121 3.68 1.53 -18.54
CA SER A 121 5.04 1.54 -19.05
C SER A 121 5.06 2.10 -20.47
N LYS A 122 6.00 3.00 -20.73
CA LYS A 122 6.26 3.49 -22.09
C LYS A 122 6.77 2.39 -23.03
N PHE A 123 7.32 1.35 -22.47
CA PHE A 123 7.90 0.21 -23.21
C PHE A 123 6.97 -0.99 -23.10
N ARG A 124 6.03 -1.13 -24.03
CA ARG A 124 5.10 -2.29 -24.11
C ARG A 124 5.82 -3.65 -24.24
N SER A 125 7.10 -3.68 -24.56
CA SER A 125 7.89 -4.89 -24.70
C SER A 125 8.32 -5.53 -23.37
N GLN A 126 8.24 -4.81 -22.25
CA GLN A 126 8.58 -5.35 -20.92
C GLN A 126 7.31 -5.57 -20.10
N ALA A 127 6.73 -6.76 -20.22
CA ALA A 127 5.59 -7.14 -19.40
C ALA A 127 5.97 -7.25 -17.91
N PHE A 128 7.20 -7.67 -17.61
CA PHE A 128 7.72 -7.84 -16.25
C PHE A 128 9.16 -7.34 -16.13
N SER A 129 9.49 -6.73 -15.00
CA SER A 129 10.86 -6.44 -14.60
C SER A 129 11.14 -6.93 -13.19
N LYS A 130 12.42 -7.11 -12.86
CA LYS A 130 12.82 -7.39 -11.49
C LYS A 130 12.42 -6.22 -10.58
N TRP A 131 11.99 -6.55 -9.37
CA TRP A 131 11.82 -5.56 -8.31
C TRP A 131 13.16 -5.02 -7.86
N SER A 132 13.22 -3.75 -7.52
CA SER A 132 14.43 -3.09 -7.03
C SER A 132 14.08 -2.03 -5.98
N TYR A 133 14.92 -1.92 -4.95
CA TYR A 133 14.77 -0.87 -3.96
C TYR A 133 15.05 0.51 -4.53
N LEU A 134 14.31 1.49 -4.04
CA LEU A 134 14.60 2.90 -4.24
C LEU A 134 15.78 3.32 -3.34
N LYS A 135 16.29 4.53 -3.59
CA LYS A 135 17.39 5.11 -2.81
C LYS A 135 17.11 5.03 -1.31
N GLU A 136 18.12 4.65 -0.55
CA GLU A 136 18.06 4.51 0.92
C GLU A 136 17.03 3.48 1.43
N GLY A 137 16.48 2.61 0.57
CA GLY A 137 15.45 1.64 0.95
C GLY A 137 14.09 2.25 1.28
N LYS A 138 13.83 3.47 0.79
CA LYS A 138 12.56 4.20 1.01
C LYS A 138 11.49 3.79 0.00
N GLY A 139 11.36 2.51 -0.25
CA GLY A 139 10.41 1.95 -1.18
C GLY A 139 11.06 1.00 -2.16
N PHE A 140 10.26 0.48 -3.06
CA PHE A 140 10.72 -0.37 -4.16
C PHE A 140 9.83 -0.18 -5.39
N ARG A 141 10.34 -0.60 -6.55
CA ARG A 141 9.63 -0.51 -7.82
C ARG A 141 9.88 -1.73 -8.68
N GLY A 142 8.92 -2.00 -9.55
CA GLY A 142 9.00 -3.06 -10.54
C GLY A 142 7.97 -2.87 -11.64
N THR A 143 8.00 -3.73 -12.65
CA THR A 143 7.01 -3.73 -13.73
C THR A 143 6.26 -5.05 -13.72
N VAL A 144 4.93 -4.99 -13.78
CA VAL A 144 4.04 -6.15 -13.83
C VAL A 144 3.00 -5.89 -14.92
N TRP A 145 2.86 -6.77 -15.89
CA TRP A 145 1.91 -6.62 -17.00
C TRP A 145 2.03 -5.28 -17.78
N GLY A 146 3.24 -4.76 -17.90
CA GLY A 146 3.46 -3.46 -18.55
C GLY A 146 3.03 -2.26 -17.71
N LEU A 147 2.76 -2.46 -16.41
CA LEU A 147 2.48 -1.41 -15.44
C LEU A 147 3.72 -1.19 -14.58
N ASN A 148 4.21 0.03 -14.53
CA ASN A 148 5.26 0.45 -13.61
C ASN A 148 4.61 0.72 -12.25
N ILE A 149 5.05 -0.03 -11.25
CA ILE A 149 4.54 0.04 -9.89
C ILE A 149 5.65 0.54 -8.97
N GLU A 150 5.34 1.53 -8.15
CA GLU A 150 6.21 1.99 -7.08
C GLU A 150 5.47 1.91 -5.76
N VAL A 151 6.12 1.40 -4.73
CA VAL A 151 5.55 1.19 -3.40
C VAL A 151 6.37 1.93 -2.37
N LYS A 152 5.72 2.78 -1.60
CA LYS A 152 6.31 3.51 -0.47
C LYS A 152 5.46 3.38 0.78
N ALA A 153 6.08 3.60 1.93
CA ALA A 153 5.42 3.51 3.22
C ALA A 153 5.61 4.78 4.03
N PHE A 154 4.58 5.16 4.76
CA PHE A 154 4.52 6.41 5.52
C PHE A 154 3.92 6.19 6.90
N GLU A 155 4.25 7.08 7.84
CA GLU A 155 3.54 7.27 9.10
C GLU A 155 3.26 8.77 9.29
N LEU A 156 2.18 9.09 10.01
CA LEU A 156 1.89 10.47 10.37
C LEU A 156 2.92 10.96 11.40
N ALA A 157 3.66 12.00 11.07
CA ALA A 157 4.66 12.60 11.96
C ALA A 157 4.01 13.61 12.94
N ASN A 158 3.14 14.47 12.39
CA ASN A 158 2.28 15.41 13.14
C ASN A 158 0.96 15.58 12.35
N GLU A 159 0.09 16.50 12.77
CA GLU A 159 -1.25 16.68 12.17
C GLU A 159 -1.24 17.10 10.68
N ALA A 160 -0.12 17.62 10.19
CA ALA A 160 0.00 18.14 8.83
C ALA A 160 1.15 17.51 8.01
N GLU A 161 1.87 16.57 8.59
CA GLU A 161 3.09 16.04 7.96
C GLU A 161 3.17 14.52 8.11
N PHE A 162 3.56 13.86 7.05
CA PHE A 162 3.94 12.44 7.06
C PHE A 162 5.46 12.27 6.99
N LYS A 163 5.90 11.12 7.45
CA LYS A 163 7.29 10.68 7.36
C LYS A 163 7.37 9.40 6.55
N GLU A 164 8.23 9.42 5.55
CA GLU A 164 8.55 8.24 4.75
C GLU A 164 9.38 7.23 5.57
N LEU A 165 8.99 5.96 5.50
CA LEU A 165 9.63 4.87 6.22
C LEU A 165 10.50 4.03 5.28
N LYS A 166 11.54 3.39 5.82
CA LYS A 166 12.27 2.36 5.09
C LYS A 166 11.42 1.10 4.97
N ILE A 167 11.46 0.46 3.81
CA ILE A 167 10.78 -0.82 3.57
C ILE A 167 11.81 -1.94 3.49
N ILE A 168 11.47 -3.07 4.09
CA ILE A 168 12.11 -4.37 3.90
C ILE A 168 11.06 -5.29 3.30
N CYS A 169 11.29 -5.78 2.09
CA CYS A 169 10.42 -6.71 1.40
C CYS A 169 11.30 -7.79 0.75
N PRO A 170 11.30 -9.04 1.26
CA PRO A 170 12.14 -10.11 0.73
C PRO A 170 11.95 -10.32 -0.78
N VAL A 171 10.70 -10.28 -1.26
CA VAL A 171 10.38 -10.44 -2.69
C VAL A 171 11.03 -9.34 -3.54
N ALA A 172 11.05 -8.09 -3.06
CA ALA A 172 11.69 -6.98 -3.76
C ALA A 172 13.22 -7.04 -3.69
N ALA A 173 13.77 -7.75 -2.71
CA ALA A 173 15.20 -8.02 -2.60
C ALA A 173 15.67 -9.17 -3.51
N GLY A 174 14.75 -9.93 -4.10
CA GLY A 174 15.07 -11.09 -4.92
C GLY A 174 15.51 -12.32 -4.11
N ILE A 175 15.08 -12.41 -2.86
CA ILE A 175 15.35 -13.51 -1.93
C ILE A 175 14.14 -14.44 -1.88
#